data_53a0378e417c23ba42157e7da30ede04
#
_entry.id   53a0378e417c23ba42157e7da30ede04
#
_cell.length_a   1.000
_cell.length_b   1.000
_cell.length_c   1.000
_cell.angle_alpha   90.00
_cell.angle_beta   90.00
_cell.angle_gamma   90.00
#
_symmetry.space_group_name_H-M   'P 1'
#
loop_
_entity.id
_entity.type
_entity.pdbx_description
1 polymer ?
#
loop_
_entity_poly.entity_id
_entity_poly.type
_entity_poly.pdbx_seq_one_letter_code
_entity_poly.pdbx_strand_id
1 'polypeptide(L)'
;MKDRKILVPLDGSFISARTVQNLLALKDIITIPLTLLHVHDPRQVFYEGFGTTSFREIEQRARRDAETFINGQQALFTDTGMPVVTLLKEGSVRETICELADSGEFDLLVIGREPDTDLRNMLFGQVASHVIHTVKCPVLIL
;
A
#
# COMPACT_ATOMS: atom_id res chain seq x y z
N MET A 1 0.73 -21.93 -15.95
CA MET A 1 0.41 -21.65 -14.53
C MET A 1 0.53 -20.16 -14.30
N LYS A 2 -0.47 -19.60 -13.68
CA LYS A 2 -0.44 -18.19 -13.29
C LYS A 2 0.54 -17.99 -12.14
N ASP A 3 1.42 -17.01 -12.27
CA ASP A 3 2.35 -16.67 -11.19
C ASP A 3 1.56 -16.08 -10.02
N ARG A 4 1.82 -16.58 -8.82
CA ARG A 4 1.19 -16.07 -7.60
C ARG A 4 1.81 -14.75 -7.19
N LYS A 5 0.99 -13.83 -6.73
CA LYS A 5 1.41 -12.48 -6.31
C LYS A 5 0.62 -12.03 -5.09
N ILE A 6 1.30 -11.30 -4.24
CA ILE A 6 0.70 -10.68 -3.05
C ILE A 6 0.70 -9.16 -3.23
N LEU A 7 -0.47 -8.54 -3.05
CA LEU A 7 -0.61 -7.09 -3.13
C LEU A 7 -0.47 -6.48 -1.72
N VAL A 8 0.41 -5.49 -1.57
CA VAL A 8 0.70 -4.83 -0.29
C VAL A 8 0.55 -3.32 -0.46
N PRO A 9 -0.63 -2.75 -0.17
CA PRO A 9 -0.79 -1.29 -0.18
C PRO A 9 -0.04 -0.63 0.97
N LEU A 10 0.68 0.45 0.69
CA LEU A 10 1.46 1.23 1.65
C LEU A 10 1.18 2.72 1.47
N ASP A 11 1.00 3.45 2.58
CA ASP A 11 0.64 4.87 2.55
C ASP A 11 1.56 5.79 3.35
N GLY A 12 2.66 5.25 3.89
CA GLY A 12 3.59 6.03 4.70
C GLY A 12 3.17 6.23 6.16
N SER A 13 2.03 5.68 6.58
CA SER A 13 1.58 5.73 7.97
C SER A 13 2.40 4.79 8.88
N PHE A 14 2.24 4.94 10.18
CA PHE A 14 2.81 4.02 11.18
C PHE A 14 2.36 2.58 10.93
N ILE A 15 1.10 2.37 10.59
CA ILE A 15 0.54 1.05 10.30
C ILE A 15 1.24 0.44 9.08
N SER A 16 1.46 1.24 8.04
CA SER A 16 2.17 0.84 6.83
C SER A 16 3.61 0.44 7.14
N ALA A 17 4.34 1.24 7.92
CA ALA A 17 5.70 0.93 8.33
C ALA A 17 5.77 -0.37 9.16
N ARG A 18 4.81 -0.56 10.06
CA ARG A 18 4.70 -1.78 10.85
C ARG A 18 4.43 -3.00 9.98
N THR A 19 3.58 -2.84 8.95
CA THR A 19 3.29 -3.91 7.99
C THR A 19 4.56 -4.36 7.27
N VAL A 20 5.39 -3.43 6.83
CA VAL A 20 6.68 -3.75 6.19
C VAL A 20 7.58 -4.52 7.15
N GLN A 21 7.69 -4.08 8.40
CA GLN A 21 8.51 -4.78 9.40
C GLN A 21 8.00 -6.21 9.66
N ASN A 22 6.69 -6.40 9.71
CA ASN A 22 6.10 -7.73 9.86
C ASN A 22 6.40 -8.62 8.64
N LEU A 23 6.32 -8.08 7.43
CA LEU A 23 6.66 -8.83 6.22
C LEU A 23 8.13 -9.24 6.22
N LEU A 24 9.02 -8.35 6.64
CA LEU A 24 10.46 -8.66 6.76
C LEU A 24 10.70 -9.77 7.78
N ALA A 25 9.99 -9.74 8.91
CA ALA A 25 10.09 -10.80 9.93
C ALA A 25 9.56 -12.16 9.42
N LEU A 26 8.67 -12.15 8.43
CA LEU A 26 8.07 -13.35 7.85
C LEU A 26 8.76 -13.82 6.57
N LYS A 27 9.96 -13.32 6.28
CA LYS A 27 10.68 -13.60 5.03
C LYS A 27 10.91 -15.09 4.74
N ASP A 28 11.03 -15.90 5.78
CA ASP A 28 11.24 -17.35 5.63
C ASP A 28 9.94 -18.11 5.41
N ILE A 29 8.81 -17.47 5.65
CA ILE A 29 7.48 -18.05 5.49
C ILE A 29 6.83 -17.58 4.19
N ILE A 30 6.95 -16.28 3.90
CA ILE A 30 6.38 -15.67 2.70
C ILE A 30 7.39 -15.74 1.58
N THR A 31 7.17 -16.68 0.66
CA THR A 31 8.05 -16.91 -0.49
C THR A 31 7.45 -16.43 -1.80
N ILE A 32 6.20 -15.98 -1.77
CA ILE A 32 5.47 -15.47 -2.94
C ILE A 32 5.89 -14.02 -3.20
N PRO A 33 6.11 -13.63 -4.46
CA PRO A 33 6.48 -12.25 -4.80
C PRO A 33 5.50 -11.21 -4.26
N LEU A 34 6.06 -10.14 -3.70
CA LEU A 34 5.29 -9.01 -3.17
C LEU A 34 5.22 -7.90 -4.22
N THR A 35 4.04 -7.30 -4.38
CA THR A 35 3.87 -6.05 -5.12
C THR A 35 3.50 -4.96 -4.11
N LEU A 36 4.43 -4.06 -3.87
CA LEU A 36 4.22 -2.91 -2.99
C LEU A 36 3.47 -1.84 -3.79
N LEU A 37 2.26 -1.53 -3.36
CA LEU A 37 1.39 -0.56 -4.03
C LEU A 37 1.36 0.74 -3.23
N HIS A 38 1.60 1.84 -3.91
CA HIS A 38 1.29 3.17 -3.37
C HIS A 38 0.33 3.86 -4.33
N VAL A 39 -0.78 4.36 -3.78
CA VAL A 39 -1.79 5.09 -4.55
C VAL A 39 -1.70 6.56 -4.17
N HIS A 40 -1.41 7.39 -5.15
CA HIS A 40 -1.37 8.84 -5.00
C HIS A 40 -2.71 9.42 -5.46
N ASP A 41 -3.43 10.09 -4.56
CA ASP A 41 -4.69 10.74 -4.90
C ASP A 41 -4.42 12.23 -5.23
N PRO A 42 -4.53 12.63 -6.51
CA PRO A 42 -4.23 14.00 -6.90
C PRO A 42 -5.20 15.03 -6.29
N ARG A 43 -6.36 14.61 -5.83
CA ARG A 43 -7.32 15.50 -5.18
C ARG A 43 -6.81 16.05 -3.85
N GLN A 44 -5.95 15.31 -3.14
CA GLN A 44 -5.36 15.76 -1.88
C GLN A 44 -4.42 16.95 -2.08
N VAL A 45 -3.84 17.08 -3.25
CA VAL A 45 -2.92 18.18 -3.60
C VAL A 45 -3.63 19.53 -3.58
N PHE A 46 -4.93 19.57 -3.90
CA PHE A 46 -5.71 20.81 -3.91
C PHE A 46 -5.87 21.44 -2.52
N TYR A 47 -5.85 20.65 -1.47
CA TYR A 47 -6.05 21.15 -0.11
C TYR A 47 -4.77 21.72 0.52
N GLU A 48 -3.61 21.38 0.00
CA GLU A 48 -2.31 21.82 0.52
C GLU A 48 -1.74 23.01 -0.25
N GLY A 49 -2.35 23.41 -1.34
CA GLY A 49 -1.78 24.28 -2.35
C GLY A 49 -2.15 25.74 -2.31
N PHE A 50 -2.40 26.34 -1.14
CA PHE A 50 -2.64 27.77 -1.06
C PHE A 50 -1.32 28.54 -1.02
N GLY A 51 -0.81 28.91 -2.19
CA GLY A 51 0.42 29.68 -2.31
C GLY A 51 0.63 30.19 -3.73
N THR A 52 1.77 30.83 -3.94
CA THR A 52 2.18 31.38 -5.23
C THR A 52 2.69 30.32 -6.21
N THR A 53 2.80 29.06 -5.76
CA THR A 53 3.29 27.95 -6.56
C THR A 53 2.20 27.47 -7.52
N SER A 54 2.54 27.22 -8.79
CA SER A 54 1.57 26.73 -9.76
C SER A 54 1.09 25.33 -9.39
N PHE A 55 -0.16 25.02 -9.75
CA PHE A 55 -0.76 23.71 -9.55
C PHE A 55 0.10 22.59 -10.17
N ARG A 56 0.66 22.84 -11.37
CA ARG A 56 1.53 21.88 -12.06
C ARG A 56 2.78 21.54 -11.24
N GLU A 57 3.40 22.52 -10.60
CA GLU A 57 4.58 22.30 -9.77
C GLU A 57 4.26 21.49 -8.52
N ILE A 58 3.11 21.76 -7.89
CA ILE A 58 2.63 21.02 -6.73
C ILE A 58 2.37 19.56 -7.10
N GLU A 59 1.70 19.32 -8.23
CA GLU A 59 1.40 18.00 -8.74
C GLU A 59 2.68 17.21 -9.06
N GLN A 60 3.66 17.84 -9.71
CA GLN A 60 4.95 17.21 -10.01
C GLN A 60 5.73 16.86 -8.74
N ARG A 61 5.69 17.72 -7.74
CA ARG A 61 6.34 17.45 -6.45
C ARG A 61 5.69 16.26 -5.77
N ALA A 62 4.37 16.23 -5.71
CA ALA A 62 3.63 15.14 -5.11
C ALA A 62 3.93 13.80 -5.79
N ARG A 63 4.05 13.79 -7.10
CA ARG A 63 4.41 12.60 -7.87
C ARG A 63 5.83 12.14 -7.53
N ARG A 64 6.79 13.06 -7.48
CA ARG A 64 8.18 12.73 -7.10
C ARG A 64 8.27 12.20 -5.68
N ASP A 65 7.52 12.79 -4.76
CA ASP A 65 7.47 12.32 -3.37
C ASP A 65 6.90 10.90 -3.28
N ALA A 66 5.87 10.62 -4.06
CA ALA A 66 5.28 9.28 -4.15
C ALA A 66 6.26 8.25 -4.70
N GLU A 67 7.00 8.59 -5.76
CA GLU A 67 8.05 7.74 -6.32
C GLU A 67 9.18 7.49 -5.31
N THR A 68 9.63 8.52 -4.64
CA THR A 68 10.65 8.44 -3.60
C THR A 68 10.20 7.53 -2.47
N PHE A 69 8.96 7.68 -2.02
CA PHE A 69 8.38 6.85 -0.97
C PHE A 69 8.39 5.37 -1.36
N ILE A 70 7.83 5.02 -2.50
CA ILE A 70 7.68 3.61 -2.88
C ILE A 70 9.04 2.96 -3.17
N ASN A 71 9.97 3.69 -3.75
CA ASN A 71 11.32 3.22 -4.00
C ASN A 71 12.07 2.99 -2.68
N GLY A 72 11.84 3.86 -1.69
CA GLY A 72 12.40 3.69 -0.34
C GLY A 72 11.86 2.45 0.36
N GLN A 73 10.59 2.14 0.16
CA GLN A 73 9.99 0.93 0.72
C GLN A 73 10.58 -0.33 0.07
N GLN A 74 10.75 -0.34 -1.24
CA GLN A 74 11.40 -1.43 -1.95
C GLN A 74 12.82 -1.68 -1.44
N ALA A 75 13.56 -0.60 -1.17
CA ALA A 75 14.94 -0.70 -0.69
C ALA A 75 15.06 -1.44 0.65
N LEU A 76 14.01 -1.42 1.49
CA LEU A 76 14.00 -2.14 2.76
C LEU A 76 14.04 -3.67 2.59
N PHE A 77 13.64 -4.15 1.42
CA PHE A 77 13.65 -5.59 1.10
C PHE A 77 14.93 -6.05 0.39
N THR A 78 15.87 -5.14 0.12
CA THR A 78 17.15 -5.46 -0.50
C THR A 78 17.91 -6.45 0.39
N ASP A 79 18.56 -7.43 -0.24
CA ASP A 79 19.34 -8.49 0.43
C ASP A 79 18.53 -9.43 1.34
N THR A 80 17.19 -9.37 1.31
CA THR A 80 16.34 -10.28 2.09
C THR A 80 16.05 -11.60 1.37
N GLY A 81 16.29 -11.66 0.06
CA GLY A 81 15.88 -12.77 -0.78
C GLY A 81 14.41 -12.76 -1.18
N MET A 82 13.62 -11.80 -0.67
CA MET A 82 12.21 -11.65 -1.05
C MET A 82 12.09 -10.96 -2.40
N PRO A 83 11.39 -11.57 -3.39
CA PRO A 83 11.14 -10.89 -4.65
C PRO A 83 10.08 -9.81 -4.46
N VAL A 84 10.45 -8.57 -4.70
CA VAL A 84 9.59 -7.40 -4.47
C VAL A 84 9.61 -6.50 -5.70
N VAL A 85 8.41 -6.15 -6.18
CA VAL A 85 8.23 -5.13 -7.23
C VAL A 85 7.37 -4.00 -6.67
N THR A 86 7.45 -2.83 -7.28
CA THR A 86 6.66 -1.67 -6.89
C THR A 86 5.63 -1.33 -7.94
N LEU A 87 4.51 -0.78 -7.49
CA LEU A 87 3.44 -0.28 -8.34
C LEU A 87 2.96 1.05 -7.78
N LEU A 88 3.10 2.10 -8.58
CA LEU A 88 2.61 3.42 -8.25
C LEU A 88 1.39 3.72 -9.11
N LYS A 89 0.27 4.03 -8.47
CA LYS A 89 -0.98 4.36 -9.15
C LYS A 89 -1.47 5.73 -8.72
N GLU A 90 -2.22 6.38 -9.59
CA GLU A 90 -2.86 7.67 -9.34
C GLU A 90 -4.37 7.48 -9.38
N GLY A 91 -5.07 8.04 -8.39
CA GLY A 91 -6.52 7.94 -8.31
C GLY A 91 -7.03 7.86 -6.88
N SER A 92 -8.28 7.40 -6.73
CA SER A 92 -8.86 7.12 -5.41
C SER A 92 -8.17 5.92 -4.77
N VAL A 93 -7.68 6.10 -3.54
CA VAL A 93 -6.92 5.06 -2.83
C VAL A 93 -7.74 3.79 -2.67
N ARG A 94 -8.95 3.91 -2.09
CA ARG A 94 -9.78 2.75 -1.80
C ARG A 94 -10.27 2.02 -3.06
N GLU A 95 -10.66 2.77 -4.08
CA GLU A 95 -11.13 2.19 -5.34
C GLU A 95 -10.00 1.48 -6.09
N THR A 96 -8.83 2.09 -6.14
CA THR A 96 -7.66 1.52 -6.81
C THR A 96 -7.22 0.22 -6.15
N ILE A 97 -7.17 0.18 -4.81
CA ILE A 97 -6.82 -1.04 -4.08
C ILE A 97 -7.83 -2.15 -4.37
N CYS A 98 -9.13 -1.84 -4.29
CA CYS A 98 -10.19 -2.83 -4.54
C CYS A 98 -10.14 -3.38 -5.96
N GLU A 99 -9.95 -2.53 -6.95
CA GLU A 99 -9.87 -2.95 -8.35
C GLU A 99 -8.68 -3.86 -8.60
N LEU A 100 -7.52 -3.50 -8.08
CA LEU A 100 -6.30 -4.32 -8.23
C LEU A 100 -6.43 -5.65 -7.48
N ALA A 101 -6.92 -5.63 -6.25
CA ALA A 101 -7.07 -6.85 -5.45
C ALA A 101 -7.98 -7.87 -6.16
N ASP A 102 -9.05 -7.41 -6.80
CA ASP A 102 -10.03 -8.26 -7.48
C ASP A 102 -9.80 -8.39 -9.00
N SER A 103 -8.68 -7.88 -9.51
CA SER A 103 -8.35 -7.94 -10.94
C SER A 103 -8.06 -9.35 -11.47
N GLY A 104 -7.81 -10.28 -10.57
CA GLY A 104 -7.37 -11.63 -10.94
C GLY A 104 -5.85 -11.78 -11.02
N GLU A 105 -5.09 -10.71 -10.85
CA GLU A 105 -3.62 -10.75 -10.86
C GLU A 105 -3.02 -11.11 -9.51
N PHE A 106 -3.76 -10.91 -8.42
CA PHE A 106 -3.29 -11.11 -7.06
C PHE A 106 -4.05 -12.22 -6.37
N ASP A 107 -3.35 -13.03 -5.60
CA ASP A 107 -3.91 -14.16 -4.86
C ASP A 107 -4.16 -13.82 -3.39
N LEU A 108 -3.54 -12.76 -2.89
CA LEU A 108 -3.63 -12.33 -1.50
C LEU A 108 -3.42 -10.83 -1.40
N LEU A 109 -4.21 -10.19 -0.56
CA LEU A 109 -4.07 -8.78 -0.19
C LEU A 109 -3.59 -8.70 1.25
N VAL A 110 -2.54 -7.94 1.52
CA VAL A 110 -2.03 -7.71 2.89
C VAL A 110 -2.50 -6.33 3.36
N ILE A 111 -3.15 -6.30 4.52
CA ILE A 111 -3.63 -5.07 5.17
C ILE A 111 -3.07 -5.01 6.59
N GLY A 112 -2.49 -3.87 6.95
CA GLY A 112 -2.01 -3.63 8.30
C GLY A 112 -3.13 -3.22 9.26
N ARG A 113 -2.93 -3.49 10.55
CA ARG A 113 -3.84 -3.08 11.61
C ARG A 113 -3.10 -2.30 12.69
N GLU A 114 -3.85 -1.57 13.51
CA GLU A 114 -3.33 -0.96 14.72
C GLU A 114 -3.17 -2.04 15.81
N PRO A 115 -1.94 -2.29 16.32
CA PRO A 115 -1.71 -3.42 17.23
C PRO A 115 -2.24 -3.22 18.65
N ASP A 116 -2.40 -1.96 19.09
CA ASP A 116 -2.74 -1.63 20.48
C ASP A 116 -4.24 -1.48 20.71
N THR A 117 -5.07 -1.78 19.70
CA THR A 117 -6.51 -1.75 19.85
C THR A 117 -7.05 -3.10 20.32
N ASP A 118 -8.04 -3.05 21.22
CA ASP A 118 -8.82 -4.23 21.60
C ASP A 118 -9.41 -4.87 20.36
N LEU A 119 -9.38 -6.20 20.26
CA LEU A 119 -9.95 -6.96 19.15
C LEU A 119 -11.41 -6.61 18.86
N ARG A 120 -12.14 -6.12 19.87
CA ARG A 120 -13.54 -5.67 19.73
C ARG A 120 -13.63 -4.32 19.01
N ASN A 121 -12.56 -3.54 19.06
CA ASN A 121 -12.47 -2.19 18.49
C ASN A 121 -11.34 -2.10 17.48
N MET A 122 -11.08 -3.17 16.73
CA MET A 122 -10.06 -3.13 15.68
C MET A 122 -10.37 -1.99 14.73
N LEU A 123 -9.73 -0.85 14.98
CA LEU A 123 -9.83 0.30 14.12
C LEU A 123 -8.87 0.11 12.96
N PHE A 124 -9.40 -0.46 11.90
CA PHE A 124 -8.79 -0.27 10.61
C PHE A 124 -9.03 1.18 10.20
N GLY A 125 -8.05 1.85 9.60
CA GLY A 125 -8.29 3.15 8.99
C GLY A 125 -9.48 3.05 8.03
N GLN A 126 -10.10 4.18 7.68
CA GLN A 126 -11.28 4.21 6.82
C GLN A 126 -11.07 3.47 5.50
N VAL A 127 -9.89 3.63 4.89
CA VAL A 127 -9.54 2.94 3.64
C VAL A 127 -9.47 1.43 3.86
N ALA A 128 -8.74 0.98 4.87
CA ALA A 128 -8.58 -0.44 5.16
C ALA A 128 -9.91 -1.11 5.48
N SER A 129 -10.76 -0.46 6.28
CA SER A 129 -12.10 -0.96 6.60
C SER A 129 -12.95 -1.14 5.35
N HIS A 130 -12.98 -0.14 4.47
CA HIS A 130 -13.71 -0.21 3.20
C HIS A 130 -13.20 -1.36 2.33
N VAL A 131 -11.89 -1.48 2.19
CA VAL A 131 -11.25 -2.51 1.37
C VAL A 131 -11.58 -3.91 1.88
N ILE A 132 -11.43 -4.14 3.19
CA ILE A 132 -11.71 -5.44 3.81
C ILE A 132 -13.17 -5.88 3.55
N HIS A 133 -14.10 -4.94 3.61
CA HIS A 133 -15.53 -5.25 3.40
C HIS A 133 -15.91 -5.38 1.93
N THR A 134 -15.09 -4.89 1.01
CA THR A 134 -15.45 -4.81 -0.41
C THR A 134 -14.79 -5.90 -1.26
N VAL A 135 -13.52 -6.23 -1.00
CA VAL A 135 -12.77 -7.15 -1.85
C VAL A 135 -13.20 -8.60 -1.64
N LYS A 136 -13.10 -9.38 -2.71
CA LYS A 136 -13.33 -10.83 -2.71
C LYS A 136 -12.03 -11.62 -2.59
N CYS A 137 -10.92 -10.98 -2.91
CA CYS A 137 -9.58 -11.55 -2.76
C CYS A 137 -9.33 -11.91 -1.28
N PRO A 138 -8.65 -13.03 -0.99
CA PRO A 138 -8.23 -13.34 0.39
C PRO A 138 -7.39 -12.22 0.99
N VAL A 139 -7.60 -11.94 2.27
CA VAL A 139 -6.93 -10.84 2.97
C VAL A 139 -6.16 -11.38 4.18
N LEU A 140 -4.90 -11.03 4.26
CA LEU A 140 -4.06 -11.28 5.42
C LEU A 140 -3.91 -9.97 6.20
N ILE A 141 -4.25 -10.01 7.47
CA ILE A 141 -4.15 -8.84 8.36
C ILE A 141 -2.92 -9.01 9.26
N LEU A 142 -2.05 -8.01 9.23
CA LEU A 142 -0.82 -8.00 10.02
C LEU A 142 -0.82 -6.92 11.09
#